data_70cacdd55d9e7c5b1bd85f81bf6fc2ba
#
_entry.id   70cacdd55d9e7c5b1bd85f81bf6fc2ba
#
_cell.length_a   1.000
_cell.length_b   1.000
_cell.length_c   1.000
_cell.angle_alpha   90.00
_cell.angle_beta   90.00
_cell.angle_gamma   90.00
#
_symmetry.space_group_name_H-M   'P 1'
#
loop_
_entity.id
_entity.type
_entity.pdbx_description
1 polymer ?
#
loop_
_entity_poly.entity_id
_entity_poly.type
_entity_poly.pdbx_seq_one_letter_code
_entity_poly.pdbx_strand_id
1 'polypeptide(L)'
;TRSGSFLIEDFRIEELQEDIKWARSRWALNKNVPTGKRLTFVLKGEKETEGVTVELHYDLYDHIPVIRKSMEVTNKTPQSIDIDAFQLEYLAFAEPESPGGGDPSKFRLPNIHIESDYACGGEFTEQETDITEKWVADPEYTSQRNYPLLTPCILDVSPKLGPDYTLAAGQEFKSFSVYEMPFDSDDRERKGLFKRRFHYTVAPWATENPIFMHLTSS
;
A
#
# COMPACT_ATOMS: atom_id res chain seq x y z
N THR A 1 26.29 -3.70 2.78
CA THR A 1 25.22 -2.75 3.15
C THR A 1 25.57 -1.38 2.60
N ARG A 2 24.63 -0.71 1.97
CA ARG A 2 24.82 0.67 1.54
C ARG A 2 24.95 1.57 2.78
N SER A 3 25.70 2.67 2.69
CA SER A 3 25.73 3.69 3.74
C SER A 3 24.31 4.18 4.00
N GLY A 4 23.91 4.34 5.27
CA GLY A 4 22.56 4.72 5.65
C GLY A 4 21.49 3.62 5.55
N SER A 5 21.90 2.36 5.45
CA SER A 5 20.94 1.24 5.44
C SER A 5 20.29 1.03 6.80
N PHE A 6 19.07 0.48 6.78
CA PHE A 6 18.39 0.00 7.96
C PHE A 6 18.57 -1.52 8.10
N LEU A 7 18.77 -1.99 9.33
CA LEU A 7 18.87 -3.42 9.66
C LEU A 7 17.67 -3.83 10.50
N ILE A 8 17.18 -5.04 10.27
CA ILE A 8 16.15 -5.64 11.15
C ILE A 8 16.79 -5.90 12.50
N GLU A 9 16.27 -5.24 13.54
CA GLU A 9 16.69 -5.41 14.93
C GLU A 9 15.81 -6.41 15.66
N ASP A 10 14.49 -6.36 15.39
CA ASP A 10 13.50 -7.20 16.07
C ASP A 10 12.25 -7.39 15.19
N PHE A 11 11.39 -8.31 15.60
CA PHE A 11 10.04 -8.45 15.07
C PHE A 11 9.05 -8.85 16.18
N ARG A 12 7.79 -8.48 16.01
CA ARG A 12 6.71 -8.86 16.93
C ARG A 12 5.45 -9.24 16.17
N ILE A 13 4.68 -10.15 16.75
CA ILE A 13 3.37 -10.56 16.24
C ILE A 13 2.33 -10.25 17.31
N GLU A 14 1.34 -9.47 16.95
CA GLU A 14 0.33 -8.98 17.88
C GLU A 14 -1.07 -9.19 17.29
N GLU A 15 -2.10 -9.07 18.13
CA GLU A 15 -3.48 -9.01 17.65
C GLU A 15 -3.68 -7.70 16.86
N LEU A 16 -4.39 -7.79 15.75
CA LEU A 16 -4.76 -6.62 14.96
C LEU A 16 -5.52 -5.61 15.81
N GLN A 17 -5.07 -4.37 15.77
CA GLN A 17 -5.75 -3.25 16.41
C GLN A 17 -6.46 -2.39 15.35
N GLU A 18 -7.62 -1.87 15.71
CA GLU A 18 -8.35 -0.94 14.84
C GLU A 18 -7.66 0.44 14.89
N ASP A 19 -7.07 0.87 13.77
CA ASP A 19 -6.35 2.14 13.71
C ASP A 19 -7.32 3.34 13.68
N ILE A 20 -8.47 3.16 13.06
CA ILE A 20 -9.50 4.20 12.96
C ILE A 20 -10.67 3.85 13.87
N LYS A 21 -10.79 4.56 14.97
CA LYS A 21 -11.94 4.43 15.86
C LYS A 21 -13.10 5.26 15.31
N TRP A 22 -14.20 4.62 15.00
CA TRP A 22 -15.41 5.25 14.51
C TRP A 22 -16.66 4.71 15.20
N ALA A 23 -17.68 5.56 15.35
CA ALA A 23 -18.93 5.16 15.96
C ALA A 23 -19.79 4.42 14.92
N ARG A 24 -19.97 3.13 15.12
CA ARG A 24 -20.84 2.31 14.25
C ARG A 24 -22.28 2.73 14.39
N SER A 25 -22.87 3.15 13.28
CA SER A 25 -24.29 3.53 13.27
C SER A 25 -25.17 2.31 13.46
N ARG A 26 -26.45 2.54 13.81
CA ARG A 26 -27.45 1.46 13.87
C ARG A 26 -27.71 0.80 12.51
N TRP A 27 -27.37 1.49 11.43
CA TRP A 27 -27.54 1.04 10.05
C TRP A 27 -26.32 0.27 9.53
N ALA A 28 -25.21 0.26 10.24
CA ALA A 28 -24.01 -0.44 9.82
C ALA A 28 -24.31 -1.92 9.54
N LEU A 29 -23.98 -2.37 8.33
CA LEU A 29 -24.12 -3.76 7.93
C LEU A 29 -23.15 -4.67 8.67
N ASN A 30 -21.94 -4.15 8.92
CA ASN A 30 -20.94 -4.82 9.74
C ASN A 30 -20.66 -3.99 10.99
N LYS A 31 -20.92 -4.57 12.16
CA LYS A 31 -20.68 -3.95 13.46
C LYS A 31 -19.46 -4.50 14.18
N ASN A 32 -18.82 -5.48 13.59
CA ASN A 32 -17.66 -6.12 14.19
C ASN A 32 -16.39 -5.31 13.91
N VAL A 33 -15.52 -5.27 14.90
CA VAL A 33 -14.14 -4.82 14.70
C VAL A 33 -13.42 -5.90 13.90
N PRO A 34 -12.66 -5.56 12.86
CA PRO A 34 -11.88 -6.53 12.13
C PRO A 34 -10.86 -7.19 13.06
N THR A 35 -10.75 -8.51 12.96
CA THR A 35 -9.76 -9.31 13.69
C THR A 35 -8.67 -9.79 12.75
N GLY A 36 -7.53 -10.18 13.32
CA GLY A 36 -6.39 -10.64 12.56
C GLY A 36 -5.10 -10.53 13.34
N LYS A 37 -3.99 -10.57 12.63
CA LYS A 37 -2.64 -10.45 13.21
C LYS A 37 -1.88 -9.32 12.53
N ARG A 38 -1.09 -8.62 13.34
CA ARG A 38 -0.09 -7.66 12.89
C ARG A 38 1.30 -8.25 13.09
N LEU A 39 2.08 -8.33 12.02
CA LEU A 39 3.52 -8.55 12.07
C LEU A 39 4.20 -7.18 11.93
N THR A 40 5.04 -6.83 12.88
CA THR A 40 5.86 -5.63 12.83
C THR A 40 7.33 -6.02 12.76
N PHE A 41 8.05 -5.51 11.76
CA PHE A 41 9.50 -5.51 11.75
C PHE A 41 10.02 -4.18 12.28
N VAL A 42 10.94 -4.23 13.22
CA VAL A 42 11.63 -3.06 13.76
C VAL A 42 12.98 -2.97 13.08
N LEU A 43 13.20 -1.88 12.35
CA LEU A 43 14.44 -1.62 11.65
C LEU A 43 15.15 -0.43 12.30
N LYS A 44 16.46 -0.60 12.52
CA LYS A 44 17.33 0.42 13.09
C LYS A 44 18.26 0.96 12.02
N GLY A 45 18.35 2.28 11.97
CA GLY A 45 19.30 2.96 11.10
C GLY A 45 20.74 2.81 11.57
N GLU A 46 21.64 2.71 10.61
CA GLU A 46 23.08 2.66 10.85
C GLU A 46 23.80 3.85 10.20
N LYS A 47 24.92 4.26 10.77
CA LYS A 47 25.78 5.34 10.27
C LYS A 47 25.01 6.66 10.11
N GLU A 48 24.73 7.06 8.86
CA GLU A 48 24.06 8.32 8.54
C GLU A 48 22.61 8.37 9.02
N THR A 49 21.98 7.20 9.21
CA THR A 49 20.61 7.07 9.74
C THR A 49 20.58 6.63 11.20
N GLU A 50 21.74 6.63 11.91
CA GLU A 50 21.79 6.29 13.32
C GLU A 50 20.85 7.17 14.14
N GLY A 51 20.07 6.54 15.03
CA GLY A 51 19.03 7.21 15.80
C GLY A 51 17.67 7.32 15.11
N VAL A 52 17.54 6.81 13.89
CA VAL A 52 16.24 6.66 13.22
C VAL A 52 15.78 5.21 13.32
N THR A 53 14.53 5.02 13.70
CA THR A 53 13.88 3.70 13.73
C THR A 53 12.74 3.69 12.73
N VAL A 54 12.61 2.59 11.99
CA VAL A 54 11.48 2.36 11.08
C VAL A 54 10.75 1.10 11.50
N GLU A 55 9.44 1.19 11.68
CA GLU A 55 8.58 0.03 11.90
C GLU A 55 7.77 -0.23 10.63
N LEU A 56 7.90 -1.45 10.10
CA LEU A 56 7.07 -1.93 9.00
C LEU A 56 6.00 -2.86 9.54
N HIS A 57 4.74 -2.51 9.29
CA HIS A 57 3.58 -3.25 9.73
C HIS A 57 2.95 -4.00 8.57
N TYR A 58 2.68 -5.29 8.79
CA TYR A 58 1.92 -6.15 7.90
C TYR A 58 0.72 -6.69 8.67
N ASP A 59 -0.49 -6.29 8.26
CA ASP A 59 -1.73 -6.73 8.87
C ASP A 59 -2.38 -7.81 8.00
N LEU A 60 -2.68 -8.94 8.59
CA LEU A 60 -3.46 -10.01 7.98
C LEU A 60 -4.82 -10.04 8.65
N TYR A 61 -5.87 -9.88 7.86
CA TYR A 61 -7.24 -9.89 8.33
C TYR A 61 -7.82 -11.30 8.34
N ASP A 62 -8.57 -11.65 9.38
CA ASP A 62 -9.27 -12.91 9.43
C ASP A 62 -10.37 -12.96 8.36
N HIS A 63 -10.49 -14.12 7.71
CA HIS A 63 -11.55 -14.44 6.76
C HIS A 63 -11.54 -13.66 5.44
N ILE A 64 -10.57 -12.82 5.19
CA ILE A 64 -10.37 -12.16 3.89
C ILE A 64 -8.91 -12.26 3.47
N PRO A 65 -8.62 -12.49 2.18
CA PRO A 65 -7.25 -12.60 1.68
C PRO A 65 -6.65 -11.21 1.42
N VAL A 66 -6.52 -10.40 2.46
CA VAL A 66 -5.99 -9.04 2.38
C VAL A 66 -4.78 -8.90 3.28
N ILE A 67 -3.72 -8.36 2.73
CA ILE A 67 -2.56 -7.88 3.47
C ILE A 67 -2.59 -6.35 3.43
N ARG A 68 -2.48 -5.71 4.58
CA ARG A 68 -2.25 -4.27 4.68
C ARG A 68 -0.81 -4.04 5.07
N LYS A 69 -0.16 -3.09 4.42
CA LYS A 69 1.19 -2.65 4.75
C LYS A 69 1.21 -1.17 5.08
N SER A 70 1.93 -0.80 6.13
CA SER A 70 2.17 0.60 6.53
C SER A 70 3.54 0.74 7.17
N MET A 71 3.99 1.98 7.37
CA MET A 71 5.30 2.29 7.92
C MET A 71 5.21 3.43 8.91
N GLU A 72 5.96 3.31 10.01
CA GLU A 72 6.19 4.40 10.96
C GLU A 72 7.68 4.70 11.05
N VAL A 73 8.04 5.98 11.02
CA VAL A 73 9.42 6.45 11.16
C VAL A 73 9.52 7.28 12.43
N THR A 74 10.39 6.88 13.36
CA THR A 74 10.65 7.62 14.60
C THR A 74 12.04 8.25 14.55
N ASN A 75 12.09 9.55 14.75
CA ASN A 75 13.35 10.29 14.87
C ASN A 75 13.80 10.35 16.33
N LYS A 76 14.76 9.52 16.72
CA LYS A 76 15.39 9.53 18.05
C LYS A 76 16.71 10.33 18.09
N THR A 77 17.05 11.02 16.99
CA THR A 77 18.21 11.91 16.96
C THR A 77 17.93 13.23 17.68
N PRO A 78 18.94 13.98 18.09
CA PRO A 78 18.76 15.30 18.69
C PRO A 78 18.41 16.41 17.69
N GLN A 79 18.36 16.10 16.40
CA GLN A 79 18.13 17.04 15.32
C GLN A 79 16.90 16.65 14.50
N SER A 80 16.34 17.58 13.75
CA SER A 80 15.32 17.27 12.75
C SER A 80 15.95 16.50 11.58
N ILE A 81 15.16 15.62 10.98
CA ILE A 81 15.48 14.93 9.73
C ILE A 81 14.41 15.22 8.69
N ASP A 82 14.76 15.20 7.42
CA ASP A 82 13.82 15.39 6.33
C ASP A 82 13.46 14.05 5.71
N ILE A 83 12.18 13.87 5.41
CA ILE A 83 11.62 12.75 4.66
C ILE A 83 11.14 13.32 3.33
N ASP A 84 12.02 13.30 2.33
CA ASP A 84 11.72 13.87 1.02
C ASP A 84 10.77 12.99 0.21
N ALA A 85 10.98 11.68 0.28
CA ALA A 85 10.18 10.70 -0.41
C ALA A 85 10.23 9.33 0.30
N PHE A 86 9.25 8.49 0.05
CA PHE A 86 9.28 7.09 0.44
C PHE A 86 8.55 6.21 -0.59
N GLN A 87 8.89 4.94 -0.58
CA GLN A 87 8.25 3.90 -1.36
C GLN A 87 7.74 2.84 -0.39
N LEU A 88 6.40 2.76 -0.28
CA LEU A 88 5.80 1.85 0.70
C LEU A 88 5.83 0.41 0.21
N GLU A 89 5.65 0.21 -1.11
CA GLU A 89 5.77 -1.09 -1.73
C GLU A 89 6.63 -1.03 -2.98
N TYR A 90 7.48 -2.02 -3.14
CA TYR A 90 8.21 -2.31 -4.36
C TYR A 90 8.34 -3.82 -4.49
N LEU A 91 7.33 -4.44 -5.08
CA LEU A 91 7.16 -5.88 -5.05
C LEU A 91 7.14 -6.46 -6.46
N ALA A 92 8.09 -7.35 -6.74
CA ALA A 92 8.16 -8.07 -7.99
C ALA A 92 7.22 -9.29 -7.95
N PHE A 93 6.39 -9.41 -8.97
CA PHE A 93 5.53 -10.56 -9.22
C PHE A 93 6.10 -11.41 -10.36
N ALA A 94 5.76 -12.69 -10.38
CA ALA A 94 5.97 -13.49 -11.56
C ALA A 94 5.22 -12.86 -12.74
N GLU A 95 5.92 -12.66 -13.86
CA GLU A 95 5.29 -12.07 -15.02
C GLU A 95 4.09 -12.92 -15.49
N PRO A 96 2.93 -12.32 -15.70
CA PRO A 96 1.80 -13.02 -16.28
C PRO A 96 2.10 -13.42 -17.71
N GLU A 97 1.41 -14.42 -18.21
CA GLU A 97 1.55 -14.82 -19.60
C GLU A 97 1.12 -13.67 -20.53
N SER A 98 2.07 -13.11 -21.24
CA SER A 98 1.88 -11.99 -22.18
C SER A 98 2.31 -12.38 -23.58
N PRO A 99 1.78 -11.75 -24.64
CA PRO A 99 2.30 -11.93 -25.99
C PRO A 99 3.73 -11.41 -26.05
N GLY A 100 4.69 -12.30 -26.36
CA GLY A 100 6.10 -11.95 -26.46
C GLY A 100 6.32 -10.81 -27.47
N GLY A 101 7.06 -9.77 -27.04
CA GLY A 101 7.46 -8.66 -27.91
C GLY A 101 6.34 -7.77 -28.41
N GLY A 102 5.23 -7.72 -27.69
CA GLY A 102 4.05 -6.99 -28.10
C GLY A 102 3.91 -5.59 -27.50
N ASP A 103 2.79 -4.98 -27.78
CA ASP A 103 2.34 -3.70 -27.26
C ASP A 103 2.10 -3.82 -25.72
N PRO A 104 2.80 -3.03 -24.88
CA PRO A 104 2.64 -3.08 -23.42
C PRO A 104 1.20 -2.91 -22.93
N SER A 105 0.36 -2.18 -23.67
CA SER A 105 -1.06 -2.00 -23.34
C SER A 105 -1.87 -3.30 -23.35
N LYS A 106 -1.35 -4.36 -23.97
CA LYS A 106 -1.97 -5.69 -24.05
C LYS A 106 -1.44 -6.68 -23.03
N PHE A 107 -0.48 -6.29 -22.23
CA PHE A 107 0.06 -7.13 -21.19
C PHE A 107 -0.95 -7.31 -20.06
N ARG A 108 -1.00 -8.52 -19.51
CA ARG A 108 -1.83 -8.80 -18.35
C ARG A 108 -1.08 -8.36 -17.09
N LEU A 109 -1.77 -7.64 -16.23
CA LEU A 109 -1.28 -7.38 -14.89
C LEU A 109 -1.45 -8.62 -14.00
N PRO A 110 -0.64 -8.77 -12.93
CA PRO A 110 -0.86 -9.77 -11.91
C PRO A 110 -2.29 -9.75 -11.36
N ASN A 111 -2.83 -10.91 -11.02
CA ASN A 111 -4.22 -11.05 -10.58
C ASN A 111 -4.38 -10.67 -9.10
N ILE A 112 -4.15 -9.41 -8.80
CA ILE A 112 -4.22 -8.81 -7.48
C ILE A 112 -4.94 -7.46 -7.58
N HIS A 113 -5.69 -7.13 -6.55
CA HIS A 113 -6.28 -5.80 -6.38
C HIS A 113 -5.50 -5.02 -5.36
N ILE A 114 -5.16 -3.79 -5.68
CA ILE A 114 -4.41 -2.87 -4.84
C ILE A 114 -5.28 -1.65 -4.57
N GLU A 115 -5.33 -1.22 -3.33
CA GLU A 115 -5.91 0.05 -2.92
C GLU A 115 -5.01 0.69 -1.86
N SER A 116 -5.00 2.02 -1.79
CA SER A 116 -4.36 2.76 -0.70
C SER A 116 -5.39 3.64 0.01
N ASP A 117 -5.08 4.04 1.24
CA ASP A 117 -5.84 5.07 1.97
C ASP A 117 -5.26 6.47 1.73
N TYR A 118 -4.37 6.62 0.76
CA TYR A 118 -3.89 7.90 0.28
C TYR A 118 -4.96 8.56 -0.59
N ALA A 119 -5.42 9.74 -0.17
CA ALA A 119 -6.41 10.49 -0.92
C ALA A 119 -5.76 11.06 -2.19
N CYS A 120 -6.05 10.46 -3.34
CA CYS A 120 -5.72 11.08 -4.62
C CYS A 120 -6.67 12.25 -4.91
N GLY A 121 -6.20 13.21 -5.66
CA GLY A 121 -7.03 14.26 -6.21
C GLY A 121 -8.15 13.67 -7.08
N GLY A 122 -9.35 14.20 -6.99
CA GLY A 122 -10.51 13.71 -7.75
C GLY A 122 -10.55 14.16 -9.20
N GLU A 123 -9.40 14.33 -9.84
CA GLU A 123 -9.30 14.87 -11.19
C GLU A 123 -9.59 13.80 -12.26
N PHE A 124 -9.98 14.23 -13.44
CA PHE A 124 -10.45 13.34 -14.50
C PHE A 124 -9.35 12.88 -15.46
N THR A 125 -8.16 13.44 -15.34
CA THR A 125 -7.03 13.09 -16.20
C THR A 125 -5.88 12.52 -15.39
N GLU A 126 -5.10 11.63 -16.00
CA GLU A 126 -3.93 11.02 -15.36
C GLU A 126 -2.89 12.07 -14.94
N GLN A 127 -2.78 13.17 -15.66
CA GLN A 127 -1.85 14.25 -15.38
C GLN A 127 -2.23 15.05 -14.13
N GLU A 128 -3.51 15.07 -13.80
CA GLU A 128 -4.09 15.84 -12.69
C GLU A 128 -4.32 14.99 -11.43
N THR A 129 -4.20 13.67 -11.56
CA THR A 129 -4.37 12.73 -10.47
C THR A 129 -3.01 12.24 -9.97
N ASP A 130 -2.82 12.23 -8.66
CA ASP A 130 -1.65 11.57 -8.06
C ASP A 130 -1.83 10.05 -8.14
N ILE A 131 -1.07 9.41 -9.02
CA ILE A 131 -1.08 7.97 -9.19
C ILE A 131 -0.10 7.37 -8.19
N THR A 132 -0.62 6.78 -7.14
CA THR A 132 0.15 6.19 -6.06
C THR A 132 0.52 4.74 -6.37
N GLU A 133 -0.43 3.96 -6.88
CA GLU A 133 -0.22 2.57 -7.25
C GLU A 133 0.13 2.44 -8.74
N LYS A 134 1.32 1.94 -9.02
CA LYS A 134 1.84 1.82 -10.38
C LYS A 134 2.32 0.40 -10.65
N TRP A 135 2.12 -0.04 -11.87
CA TRP A 135 2.74 -1.25 -12.39
C TRP A 135 3.85 -0.85 -13.35
N VAL A 136 5.07 -1.23 -13.03
CA VAL A 136 6.26 -0.89 -13.82
C VAL A 136 6.99 -2.15 -14.29
N ALA A 137 7.75 -2.01 -15.37
CA ALA A 137 8.57 -3.10 -15.88
C ALA A 137 9.76 -3.35 -14.93
N ASP A 138 10.13 -4.63 -14.78
CA ASP A 138 11.32 -5.00 -14.03
C ASP A 138 12.57 -4.81 -14.91
N PRO A 139 13.46 -3.88 -14.59
CA PRO A 139 14.66 -3.63 -15.39
C PRO A 139 15.75 -4.69 -15.22
N GLU A 140 15.66 -5.53 -14.19
CA GLU A 140 16.68 -6.52 -13.85
C GLU A 140 16.29 -7.95 -14.25
N TYR A 141 15.01 -8.17 -14.57
CA TYR A 141 14.50 -9.49 -14.90
C TYR A 141 14.05 -9.60 -16.35
N THR A 142 14.68 -10.50 -17.11
CA THR A 142 14.30 -10.83 -18.47
C THR A 142 13.92 -12.30 -18.61
N SER A 143 12.93 -12.59 -19.44
CA SER A 143 12.48 -13.95 -19.79
C SER A 143 12.34 -14.06 -21.30
N GLN A 144 12.01 -15.27 -21.79
CA GLN A 144 11.68 -15.45 -23.20
C GLN A 144 10.50 -14.60 -23.68
N ARG A 145 9.62 -14.19 -22.76
CA ARG A 145 8.46 -13.35 -23.05
C ARG A 145 8.72 -11.88 -22.77
N ASN A 146 9.55 -11.58 -21.79
CA ASN A 146 9.91 -10.22 -21.39
C ASN A 146 11.33 -9.84 -21.79
N TYR A 147 11.86 -10.35 -22.91
CA TYR A 147 13.19 -9.99 -23.36
C TYR A 147 13.37 -8.48 -23.65
N PRO A 148 12.31 -7.70 -24.05
CA PRO A 148 12.42 -6.26 -24.19
C PRO A 148 12.25 -5.49 -22.87
N LEU A 149 12.05 -6.15 -21.73
CA LEU A 149 11.84 -5.54 -20.40
C LEU A 149 10.65 -4.56 -20.37
N LEU A 150 9.53 -4.93 -20.98
CA LEU A 150 8.34 -4.09 -21.08
C LEU A 150 7.15 -4.59 -20.28
N THR A 151 7.21 -5.83 -19.76
CA THR A 151 6.10 -6.41 -18.99
C THR A 151 6.00 -5.74 -17.63
N PRO A 152 4.88 -5.11 -17.28
CA PRO A 152 4.70 -4.41 -16.01
C PRO A 152 4.42 -5.42 -14.89
N CYS A 153 5.45 -5.94 -14.25
CA CYS A 153 5.37 -6.96 -13.21
C CYS A 153 5.88 -6.52 -11.84
N ILE A 154 6.29 -5.27 -11.69
CA ILE A 154 6.60 -4.69 -10.38
C ILE A 154 5.46 -3.79 -9.95
N LEU A 155 4.93 -4.04 -8.77
CA LEU A 155 4.07 -3.10 -8.06
C LEU A 155 4.96 -2.07 -7.36
N ASP A 156 4.79 -0.81 -7.72
CA ASP A 156 5.39 0.36 -7.06
C ASP A 156 4.28 1.17 -6.41
N VAL A 157 4.33 1.31 -5.07
CA VAL A 157 3.40 2.14 -4.32
C VAL A 157 4.18 3.25 -3.64
N SER A 158 4.12 4.41 -4.23
CA SER A 158 4.82 5.61 -3.76
C SER A 158 4.05 6.87 -4.12
N PRO A 159 4.00 7.88 -3.26
CA PRO A 159 3.42 9.17 -3.61
C PRO A 159 4.15 9.76 -4.82
N LYS A 160 3.42 10.41 -5.71
CA LYS A 160 4.04 11.13 -6.83
C LYS A 160 4.85 12.33 -6.36
N LEU A 161 4.39 12.96 -5.30
CA LEU A 161 4.98 14.15 -4.68
C LEU A 161 5.10 13.94 -3.18
N GLY A 162 6.21 14.37 -2.62
CA GLY A 162 6.42 14.43 -1.20
C GLY A 162 6.65 13.09 -0.48
N PRO A 163 6.59 13.11 0.86
CA PRO A 163 5.88 14.08 1.70
C PRO A 163 6.60 15.42 1.93
N ASP A 164 7.87 15.57 1.59
CA ASP A 164 8.68 16.77 1.88
C ASP A 164 8.50 17.23 3.34
N TYR A 165 8.60 16.29 4.27
CA TYR A 165 8.22 16.48 5.67
C TYR A 165 9.45 16.54 6.58
N THR A 166 9.59 17.63 7.32
CA THR A 166 10.62 17.76 8.36
C THR A 166 10.14 17.13 9.67
N LEU A 167 10.76 16.04 10.07
CA LEU A 167 10.45 15.29 11.28
C LEU A 167 11.36 15.77 12.42
N ALA A 168 10.81 16.48 13.38
CA ALA A 168 11.56 16.99 14.51
C ALA A 168 12.06 15.88 15.44
N ALA A 169 13.05 16.19 16.30
CA ALA A 169 13.58 15.27 17.29
C ALA A 169 12.46 14.73 18.21
N GLY A 170 12.41 13.42 18.36
CA GLY A 170 11.41 12.70 19.17
C GLY A 170 10.04 12.57 18.54
N GLN A 171 9.83 13.02 17.32
CA GLN A 171 8.56 12.87 16.60
C GLN A 171 8.49 11.60 15.77
N GLU A 172 7.27 11.26 15.37
CA GLU A 172 6.93 10.11 14.52
C GLU A 172 6.23 10.60 13.24
N PHE A 173 6.57 9.94 12.14
CA PHE A 173 5.89 10.06 10.85
C PHE A 173 5.20 8.74 10.55
N LYS A 174 3.94 8.78 10.12
CA LYS A 174 3.17 7.61 9.69
C LYS A 174 2.85 7.72 8.22
N SER A 175 3.16 6.67 7.47
CA SER A 175 2.76 6.57 6.08
C SER A 175 1.24 6.34 5.95
N PHE A 176 0.72 6.52 4.75
CA PHE A 176 -0.54 5.88 4.39
C PHE A 176 -0.39 4.34 4.38
N SER A 177 -1.50 3.62 4.21
CA SER A 177 -1.49 2.16 4.08
C SER A 177 -1.76 1.72 2.66
N VAL A 178 -1.16 0.63 2.23
CA VAL A 178 -1.52 -0.10 1.02
C VAL A 178 -2.19 -1.41 1.40
N TYR A 179 -3.24 -1.77 0.66
CA TYR A 179 -4.01 -3.00 0.81
C TYR A 179 -3.85 -3.84 -0.44
N GLU A 180 -3.42 -5.06 -0.25
CA GLU A 180 -3.13 -6.01 -1.32
C GLU A 180 -4.06 -7.20 -1.19
N MET A 181 -4.85 -7.47 -2.23
CA MET A 181 -5.80 -8.56 -2.24
C MET A 181 -5.58 -9.47 -3.46
N PRO A 182 -4.86 -10.58 -3.30
CA PRO A 182 -4.69 -11.56 -4.37
C PRO A 182 -6.01 -12.25 -4.69
N PHE A 183 -6.28 -12.45 -5.97
CA PHE A 183 -7.44 -13.18 -6.45
C PHE A 183 -7.07 -14.59 -6.88
N ASP A 184 -7.94 -15.53 -6.56
CA ASP A 184 -7.83 -16.93 -6.96
C ASP A 184 -8.62 -17.25 -8.25
N SER A 185 -9.20 -16.25 -8.89
CA SER A 185 -10.08 -16.38 -10.05
C SER A 185 -10.05 -15.13 -10.91
N ASP A 186 -10.28 -15.32 -12.21
CA ASP A 186 -10.52 -14.21 -13.16
C ASP A 186 -12.00 -13.85 -13.30
N ASP A 187 -12.88 -14.56 -12.61
CA ASP A 187 -14.32 -14.28 -12.65
C ASP A 187 -14.65 -12.92 -12.07
N ARG A 188 -15.32 -12.09 -12.87
CA ARG A 188 -15.66 -10.70 -12.53
C ARG A 188 -16.56 -10.59 -11.30
N GLU A 189 -17.57 -11.46 -11.22
CA GLU A 189 -18.53 -11.45 -10.11
C GLU A 189 -17.83 -11.83 -8.80
N ARG A 190 -16.98 -12.86 -8.86
CA ARG A 190 -16.21 -13.31 -7.71
C ARG A 190 -15.25 -12.21 -7.22
N LYS A 191 -14.52 -11.55 -8.11
CA LYS A 191 -13.69 -10.39 -7.75
C LYS A 191 -14.52 -9.26 -7.14
N GLY A 192 -15.68 -8.96 -7.70
CA GLY A 192 -16.58 -7.94 -7.16
C GLY A 192 -17.09 -8.27 -5.75
N LEU A 193 -17.40 -9.52 -5.46
CA LEU A 193 -17.79 -9.97 -4.12
C LEU A 193 -16.65 -9.85 -3.12
N PHE A 194 -15.42 -10.21 -3.50
CA PHE A 194 -14.23 -10.05 -2.65
C PHE A 194 -13.96 -8.60 -2.31
N LYS A 195 -13.99 -7.69 -3.29
CA LYS A 195 -13.82 -6.24 -3.06
C LYS A 195 -14.88 -5.69 -2.11
N ARG A 196 -16.14 -6.07 -2.31
CA ARG A 196 -17.23 -5.68 -1.40
C ARG A 196 -16.99 -6.16 0.02
N ARG A 197 -16.56 -7.41 0.17
CA ARG A 197 -16.23 -7.99 1.48
C ARG A 197 -15.05 -7.27 2.14
N PHE A 198 -14.04 -6.91 1.36
CA PHE A 198 -12.92 -6.09 1.82
C PHE A 198 -13.42 -4.77 2.41
N HIS A 199 -14.20 -3.98 1.66
CA HIS A 199 -14.71 -2.71 2.15
C HIS A 199 -15.60 -2.87 3.38
N TYR A 200 -16.47 -3.89 3.45
CA TYR A 200 -17.27 -4.16 4.64
C TYR A 200 -16.44 -4.52 5.87
N THR A 201 -15.27 -5.10 5.67
CA THR A 201 -14.41 -5.51 6.78
C THR A 201 -13.49 -4.39 7.24
N VAL A 202 -12.79 -3.74 6.30
CA VAL A 202 -11.72 -2.79 6.60
C VAL A 202 -12.21 -1.36 6.69
N ALA A 203 -13.16 -0.97 5.84
CA ALA A 203 -13.71 0.39 5.75
C ALA A 203 -15.25 0.40 5.77
N PRO A 204 -15.90 -0.21 6.77
CA PRO A 204 -17.36 -0.34 6.76
C PRO A 204 -18.10 1.01 6.76
N TRP A 205 -17.48 2.08 7.24
CA TRP A 205 -18.03 3.44 7.14
C TRP A 205 -18.29 3.88 5.70
N ALA A 206 -17.50 3.43 4.74
CA ALA A 206 -17.70 3.73 3.32
C ALA A 206 -19.01 3.12 2.78
N THR A 207 -19.54 2.09 3.46
CA THR A 207 -20.77 1.41 3.08
C THR A 207 -22.01 1.91 3.83
N GLU A 208 -21.83 2.71 4.88
CA GLU A 208 -22.92 3.27 5.69
C GLU A 208 -23.61 4.45 5.03
N ASN A 209 -22.94 5.17 4.16
CA ASN A 209 -23.48 6.31 3.45
C ASN A 209 -23.68 5.98 1.97
N PRO A 210 -24.87 5.47 1.58
CA PRO A 210 -25.14 5.08 0.21
C PRO A 210 -25.39 6.28 -0.73
N ILE A 211 -25.42 7.51 -0.18
CA ILE A 211 -25.66 8.73 -0.96
C ILE A 211 -24.31 9.37 -1.25
N PHE A 212 -23.99 9.43 -2.52
CA PHE A 212 -22.84 10.14 -3.04
C PHE A 212 -23.29 11.37 -3.83
N MET A 213 -22.73 12.52 -3.52
CA MET A 213 -22.95 13.75 -4.27
C MET A 213 -21.62 14.21 -4.88
N HIS A 214 -21.59 14.24 -6.20
CA HIS A 214 -20.45 14.78 -6.94
C HIS A 214 -20.75 16.23 -7.31
N LEU A 215 -19.95 17.15 -6.78
CA LEU A 215 -20.02 18.58 -7.12
C LEU A 215 -18.91 18.88 -8.13
N THR A 216 -19.29 19.20 -9.35
CA THR A 216 -18.37 19.73 -10.35
C THR A 216 -18.51 21.25 -10.40
N SER A 217 -17.42 21.97 -10.21
CA SER A 217 -17.34 23.39 -10.57
C SER A 217 -16.96 23.49 -12.05
N SER A 218 -17.80 24.10 -12.83
CA SER A 218 -17.50 24.51 -14.22
C SER A 218 -16.80 25.85 -14.21
#